data_2010f7548e2499b78db0afe2919a8175
#
_entry.id   2010f7548e2499b78db0afe2919a8175
#
_cell.length_a   1.000
_cell.length_b   1.000
_cell.length_c   1.000
_cell.angle_alpha   90.00
_cell.angle_beta   90.00
_cell.angle_gamma   90.00
#
_symmetry.space_group_name_H-M   'P 1'
#
loop_
_entity.id
_entity.type
_entity.pdbx_description
1 polymer ?
#
loop_
_entity_poly.entity_id
_entity_poly.type
_entity_poly.pdbx_seq_one_letter_code
_entity_poly.pdbx_strand_id
1 'polypeptide(L)'
;CIRDSYRNVHVYDVTWGEAVDVNDFIKFLKQLNHRVTAVFSQFCETSTGVLHPVHELGHALKNYDDSLYFAVDGVSCIGAVEVDLIKDKIDVLVSGSQKAIMLPPGVAFVAYSDRAKDRFAEVTTPRFYLDLNKYLSSQEQNSTPFTPNVALFRGVNAYVELVKHEGLNHVIKRHYSIRNALRTALKSLDLELLVKDDSYASPTVTSFVPKDKEELNYLKDQIKSRF
;
A
#
# COMPACT_ATOMS: atom_id res chain seq x y z
N CYS A 1 -12.13 3.40 -10.51
CA CYS A 1 -10.78 3.69 -10.02
C CYS A 1 -10.45 5.18 -10.05
N ILE A 2 -9.21 5.54 -9.64
CA ILE A 2 -8.74 6.94 -9.56
C ILE A 2 -8.95 7.67 -10.90
N ARG A 3 -8.68 7.02 -12.04
CA ARG A 3 -8.83 7.62 -13.38
C ARG A 3 -10.22 8.20 -13.66
N ASP A 4 -11.26 7.62 -13.11
CA ASP A 4 -12.65 8.03 -13.39
C ASP A 4 -13.09 9.19 -12.51
N SER A 5 -12.35 9.48 -11.44
CA SER A 5 -12.71 10.50 -10.43
C SER A 5 -12.07 11.86 -10.67
N TYR A 6 -11.06 11.97 -11.53
CA TYR A 6 -10.30 13.19 -11.79
C TYR A 6 -10.30 13.54 -13.28
N ARG A 7 -10.32 14.86 -13.60
CA ARG A 7 -10.37 15.35 -14.99
C ARG A 7 -9.01 15.24 -15.70
N ASN A 8 -7.92 15.42 -14.96
CA ASN A 8 -6.57 15.43 -15.54
C ASN A 8 -5.72 14.41 -14.79
N VAL A 9 -5.65 13.20 -15.34
CA VAL A 9 -4.84 12.10 -14.78
C VAL A 9 -3.71 11.79 -15.75
N HIS A 10 -2.48 11.89 -15.27
CA HIS A 10 -1.28 11.43 -15.95
C HIS A 10 -0.84 10.12 -15.32
N VAL A 11 -0.54 9.14 -16.14
CA VAL A 11 -0.09 7.82 -15.69
C VAL A 11 1.38 7.68 -16.03
N TYR A 12 2.17 7.29 -15.04
CA TYR A 12 3.53 6.87 -15.20
C TYR A 12 3.56 5.35 -15.10
N ASP A 13 3.79 4.70 -16.23
CA ASP A 13 3.83 3.24 -16.30
C ASP A 13 5.22 2.74 -15.89
N VAL A 14 5.24 1.68 -15.08
CA VAL A 14 6.45 0.99 -14.61
C VAL A 14 6.44 -0.42 -15.16
N THR A 15 7.60 -0.92 -15.57
CA THR A 15 7.77 -2.30 -16.06
C THR A 15 7.36 -3.30 -14.97
N TRP A 16 6.64 -4.35 -15.36
CA TRP A 16 6.22 -5.41 -14.44
C TRP A 16 7.43 -6.05 -13.75
N GLY A 17 7.36 -6.11 -12.41
CA GLY A 17 8.44 -6.65 -11.58
C GLY A 17 9.53 -5.64 -11.21
N GLU A 18 9.44 -4.41 -11.69
CA GLU A 18 10.36 -3.32 -11.36
C GLU A 18 9.72 -2.31 -10.42
N ALA A 19 10.53 -1.68 -9.58
CA ALA A 19 10.11 -0.56 -8.76
C ALA A 19 10.17 0.75 -9.57
N VAL A 20 9.40 1.75 -9.15
CA VAL A 20 9.49 3.09 -9.72
C VAL A 20 10.90 3.64 -9.52
N ASP A 21 11.54 4.10 -10.61
CA ASP A 21 12.73 4.95 -10.51
C ASP A 21 12.29 6.36 -10.14
N VAL A 22 12.72 6.81 -8.96
CA VAL A 22 12.32 8.10 -8.40
C VAL A 22 12.81 9.28 -9.26
N ASN A 23 14.03 9.19 -9.80
CA ASN A 23 14.60 10.26 -10.62
C ASN A 23 13.87 10.39 -11.95
N ASP A 24 13.55 9.27 -12.58
CA ASP A 24 12.83 9.25 -13.86
C ASP A 24 11.38 9.70 -13.66
N PHE A 25 10.75 9.34 -12.53
CA PHE A 25 9.44 9.86 -12.18
C PHE A 25 9.44 11.38 -11.99
N ILE A 26 10.44 11.95 -11.32
CA ILE A 26 10.57 13.41 -11.19
C ILE A 26 10.83 14.09 -12.55
N LYS A 27 11.60 13.46 -13.45
CA LYS A 27 11.76 13.94 -14.84
C LYS A 27 10.43 13.96 -15.57
N PHE A 28 9.63 12.89 -15.44
CA PHE A 28 8.29 12.82 -15.99
C PHE A 28 7.40 13.96 -15.49
N LEU A 29 7.37 14.24 -14.18
CA LEU A 29 6.60 15.36 -13.62
C LEU A 29 7.06 16.72 -14.21
N LYS A 30 8.36 16.93 -14.40
CA LYS A 30 8.90 18.16 -15.01
C LYS A 30 8.50 18.35 -16.48
N GLN A 31 8.18 17.28 -17.19
CA GLN A 31 7.75 17.34 -18.60
C GLN A 31 6.26 17.65 -18.74
N LEU A 32 5.47 17.55 -17.66
CA LEU A 32 4.07 17.88 -17.70
C LEU A 32 3.87 19.40 -17.79
N ASN A 33 3.05 19.82 -18.77
CA ASN A 33 2.75 21.25 -19.01
C ASN A 33 1.71 21.82 -18.03
N HIS A 34 1.38 21.11 -16.98
CA HIS A 34 0.38 21.51 -15.99
C HIS A 34 0.90 21.27 -14.58
N ARG A 35 0.39 22.08 -13.67
CA ARG A 35 0.65 21.86 -12.25
C ARG A 35 -0.03 20.57 -11.79
N VAL A 36 0.77 19.62 -11.29
CA VAL A 36 0.29 18.45 -10.59
C VAL A 36 -0.07 18.83 -9.15
N THR A 37 -1.23 18.43 -8.68
CA THR A 37 -1.68 18.74 -7.31
C THR A 37 -1.57 17.56 -6.36
N ALA A 38 -1.59 16.33 -6.88
CA ALA A 38 -1.45 15.13 -6.07
C ALA A 38 -0.76 14.01 -6.87
N VAL A 39 0.02 13.21 -6.17
CA VAL A 39 0.58 11.95 -6.67
C VAL A 39 -0.03 10.80 -5.87
N PHE A 40 -0.44 9.76 -6.58
CA PHE A 40 -0.95 8.52 -6.00
C PHE A 40 0.01 7.38 -6.36
N SER A 41 0.40 6.59 -5.39
CA SER A 41 1.27 5.42 -5.60
C SER A 41 0.80 4.25 -4.75
N GLN A 42 1.02 3.03 -5.24
CA GLN A 42 0.98 1.86 -4.38
C GLN A 42 2.30 1.79 -3.58
N PHE A 43 2.23 1.33 -2.34
CA PHE A 43 3.42 0.94 -1.60
C PHE A 43 3.85 -0.47 -2.03
N CYS A 44 2.89 -1.39 -2.09
CA CYS A 44 3.11 -2.75 -2.61
C CYS A 44 2.12 -3.04 -3.74
N GLU A 45 2.64 -3.32 -4.93
CA GLU A 45 1.83 -3.79 -6.04
C GLU A 45 1.54 -5.29 -5.86
N THR A 46 0.28 -5.62 -5.58
CA THR A 46 -0.15 -6.99 -5.24
C THR A 46 0.04 -7.98 -6.38
N SER A 47 -0.13 -7.56 -7.62
CA SER A 47 -0.03 -8.43 -8.80
C SER A 47 1.40 -8.84 -9.12
N THR A 48 2.38 -8.06 -8.70
CA THR A 48 3.80 -8.29 -8.99
C THR A 48 4.62 -8.65 -7.76
N GLY A 49 4.21 -8.21 -6.57
CA GLY A 49 5.01 -8.31 -5.36
C GLY A 49 6.12 -7.26 -5.27
N VAL A 50 6.03 -6.18 -6.05
CA VAL A 50 6.97 -5.05 -5.95
C VAL A 50 6.63 -4.19 -4.75
N LEU A 51 7.63 -3.84 -3.97
CA LEU A 51 7.58 -2.82 -2.92
C LEU A 51 8.23 -1.54 -3.48
N HIS A 52 7.44 -0.51 -3.70
CA HIS A 52 7.94 0.77 -4.23
C HIS A 52 8.68 1.58 -3.16
N PRO A 53 9.71 2.38 -3.53
CA PRO A 53 10.50 3.19 -2.60
C PRO A 53 9.74 4.44 -2.15
N VAL A 54 8.69 4.26 -1.34
CA VAL A 54 7.76 5.32 -0.92
C VAL A 54 8.46 6.41 -0.12
N HIS A 55 9.45 6.04 0.72
CA HIS A 55 10.24 7.00 1.48
C HIS A 55 11.01 7.96 0.55
N GLU A 56 11.79 7.41 -0.38
CA GLU A 56 12.57 8.19 -1.35
C GLU A 56 11.66 9.02 -2.26
N LEU A 57 10.55 8.43 -2.68
CA LEU A 57 9.57 9.11 -3.52
C LEU A 57 8.92 10.31 -2.80
N GLY A 58 8.52 10.14 -1.54
CA GLY A 58 7.93 11.22 -0.74
C GLY A 58 8.89 12.39 -0.57
N HIS A 59 10.16 12.12 -0.26
CA HIS A 59 11.20 13.16 -0.18
C HIS A 59 11.44 13.85 -1.52
N ALA A 60 11.54 13.10 -2.61
CA ALA A 60 11.76 13.67 -3.94
C ALA A 60 10.58 14.55 -4.38
N LEU A 61 9.35 14.15 -4.08
CA LEU A 61 8.14 14.93 -4.36
C LEU A 61 8.13 16.25 -3.58
N LYS A 62 8.46 16.22 -2.29
CA LYS A 62 8.55 17.44 -1.47
C LYS A 62 9.64 18.40 -1.93
N ASN A 63 10.78 17.86 -2.38
CA ASN A 63 11.85 18.68 -2.96
C ASN A 63 11.48 19.25 -4.35
N TYR A 64 10.60 18.55 -5.10
CA TYR A 64 10.11 19.03 -6.39
C TYR A 64 9.06 20.14 -6.24
N ASP A 65 8.02 19.90 -5.46
CA ASP A 65 6.96 20.87 -5.11
C ASP A 65 6.35 20.51 -3.74
N ASP A 66 6.68 21.29 -2.70
CA ASP A 66 6.19 21.04 -1.35
C ASP A 66 4.68 21.15 -1.21
N SER A 67 4.01 21.85 -2.12
CA SER A 67 2.55 21.96 -2.15
C SER A 67 1.83 20.69 -2.65
N LEU A 68 2.57 19.75 -3.26
CA LEU A 68 2.08 18.51 -3.83
C LEU A 68 1.59 17.56 -2.72
N TYR A 69 0.37 17.00 -2.86
CA TYR A 69 -0.13 15.96 -1.96
C TYR A 69 0.36 14.59 -2.40
N PHE A 70 0.82 13.77 -1.45
CA PHE A 70 1.25 12.40 -1.71
C PHE A 70 0.31 11.41 -1.01
N ALA A 71 -0.42 10.62 -1.80
CA ALA A 71 -1.34 9.60 -1.32
C ALA A 71 -0.82 8.20 -1.66
N VAL A 72 -0.78 7.32 -0.67
CA VAL A 72 -0.19 5.98 -0.77
C VAL A 72 -1.23 4.91 -0.45
N ASP A 73 -1.36 3.94 -1.34
CA ASP A 73 -2.08 2.69 -1.09
C ASP A 73 -1.12 1.67 -0.46
N GLY A 74 -1.28 1.43 0.84
CA GLY A 74 -0.51 0.46 1.61
C GLY A 74 -1.30 -0.81 1.94
N VAL A 75 -2.45 -1.06 1.30
CA VAL A 75 -3.35 -2.17 1.64
C VAL A 75 -2.62 -3.51 1.71
N SER A 76 -1.70 -3.79 0.79
CA SER A 76 -1.05 -5.10 0.70
C SER A 76 0.17 -5.29 1.60
N CYS A 77 0.67 -4.24 2.26
CA CYS A 77 1.92 -4.33 3.03
C CYS A 77 1.87 -3.72 4.44
N ILE A 78 0.89 -2.84 4.75
CA ILE A 78 0.81 -2.23 6.09
C ILE A 78 0.58 -3.30 7.15
N GLY A 79 1.41 -3.27 8.20
CA GLY A 79 1.55 -4.31 9.21
C GLY A 79 2.77 -5.21 9.01
N ALA A 80 3.41 -5.16 7.82
CA ALA A 80 4.60 -5.94 7.48
C ALA A 80 5.79 -5.09 7.01
N VAL A 81 5.60 -3.77 6.87
CA VAL A 81 6.64 -2.80 6.49
C VAL A 81 6.70 -1.67 7.51
N GLU A 82 7.86 -1.06 7.62
CA GLU A 82 7.98 0.21 8.35
C GLU A 82 7.40 1.34 7.51
N VAL A 83 6.64 2.22 8.15
CA VAL A 83 6.10 3.44 7.55
C VAL A 83 5.87 4.50 8.62
N ASP A 84 6.22 5.74 8.30
CA ASP A 84 6.01 6.89 9.15
C ASP A 84 5.58 8.08 8.27
N LEU A 85 4.34 8.54 8.40
CA LEU A 85 3.79 9.58 7.53
C LEU A 85 4.65 10.85 7.51
N ILE A 86 5.22 11.23 8.64
CA ILE A 86 6.02 12.45 8.77
C ILE A 86 7.38 12.28 8.11
N LYS A 87 8.07 11.17 8.44
CA LYS A 87 9.38 10.85 7.85
C LYS A 87 9.26 10.60 6.35
N ASP A 88 8.28 9.82 5.93
CA ASP A 88 8.11 9.42 4.53
C ASP A 88 7.37 10.48 3.69
N LYS A 89 7.01 11.63 4.29
CA LYS A 89 6.35 12.75 3.62
C LYS A 89 5.01 12.35 2.95
N ILE A 90 4.29 11.43 3.55
CA ILE A 90 2.99 10.95 3.08
C ILE A 90 1.89 11.85 3.63
N ASP A 91 0.98 12.29 2.77
CA ASP A 91 -0.18 13.07 3.18
C ASP A 91 -1.40 12.22 3.50
N VAL A 92 -1.58 11.14 2.75
CA VAL A 92 -2.66 10.16 2.98
C VAL A 92 -2.13 8.76 2.75
N LEU A 93 -2.34 7.88 3.73
CA LEU A 93 -2.05 6.45 3.64
C LEU A 93 -3.34 5.66 3.86
N VAL A 94 -3.66 4.76 2.94
CA VAL A 94 -4.81 3.87 3.08
C VAL A 94 -4.37 2.42 3.28
N SER A 95 -5.12 1.69 4.10
CA SER A 95 -4.91 0.25 4.31
C SER A 95 -6.23 -0.47 4.58
N GLY A 96 -6.19 -1.79 4.68
CA GLY A 96 -7.35 -2.62 4.95
C GLY A 96 -7.05 -3.74 5.95
N SER A 97 -8.09 -4.22 6.62
CA SER A 97 -7.99 -5.24 7.67
C SER A 97 -7.55 -6.63 7.17
N GLN A 98 -7.79 -6.96 5.90
CA GLN A 98 -7.73 -8.32 5.35
C GLN A 98 -6.37 -8.76 4.79
N LYS A 99 -5.30 -8.00 5.00
CA LYS A 99 -3.95 -8.31 4.51
C LYS A 99 -3.02 -8.63 5.68
N ALA A 100 -1.90 -7.97 5.83
CA ALA A 100 -0.93 -8.24 6.90
C ALA A 100 -1.49 -8.01 8.33
N ILE A 101 -2.60 -7.29 8.46
CA ILE A 101 -3.34 -7.16 9.72
C ILE A 101 -4.10 -8.44 10.10
N MET A 102 -4.23 -9.42 9.20
CA MET A 102 -4.75 -10.78 9.44
C MET A 102 -6.22 -10.84 9.93
N LEU A 103 -7.03 -9.86 9.61
CA LEU A 103 -8.46 -9.85 9.94
C LEU A 103 -9.31 -10.11 8.68
N PRO A 104 -10.58 -10.48 8.82
CA PRO A 104 -11.51 -10.48 7.69
C PRO A 104 -11.63 -9.10 7.03
N PRO A 105 -12.01 -9.02 5.73
CA PRO A 105 -12.31 -7.75 5.08
C PRO A 105 -13.51 -7.06 5.73
N GLY A 106 -13.51 -5.71 5.77
CA GLY A 106 -14.64 -4.92 6.27
C GLY A 106 -14.27 -3.70 7.10
N VAL A 107 -12.97 -3.48 7.38
CA VAL A 107 -12.45 -2.22 7.94
C VAL A 107 -11.37 -1.66 7.04
N ALA A 108 -11.48 -0.38 6.70
CA ALA A 108 -10.44 0.40 6.06
C ALA A 108 -9.80 1.35 7.08
N PHE A 109 -8.52 1.57 6.93
CA PHE A 109 -7.74 2.53 7.72
C PHE A 109 -7.30 3.66 6.80
N VAL A 110 -7.45 4.89 7.28
CA VAL A 110 -6.96 6.08 6.60
C VAL A 110 -6.15 6.88 7.61
N ALA A 111 -4.84 6.95 7.40
CA ALA A 111 -3.96 7.85 8.12
C ALA A 111 -3.68 9.07 7.24
N TYR A 112 -3.59 10.26 7.84
CA TYR A 112 -3.46 11.51 7.09
C TYR A 112 -2.65 12.54 7.87
N SER A 113 -1.97 13.42 7.12
CA SER A 113 -1.26 14.58 7.67
C SER A 113 -2.25 15.70 8.05
N ASP A 114 -1.83 16.62 8.93
CA ASP A 114 -2.65 17.79 9.28
C ASP A 114 -3.02 18.60 8.02
N ARG A 115 -2.10 18.76 7.11
CA ARG A 115 -2.31 19.43 5.82
C ARG A 115 -3.39 18.74 4.97
N ALA A 116 -3.44 17.42 4.97
CA ALA A 116 -4.49 16.67 4.28
C ALA A 116 -5.84 16.85 4.98
N LYS A 117 -5.85 16.88 6.33
CA LYS A 117 -7.06 17.16 7.12
C LYS A 117 -7.66 18.52 6.77
N ASP A 118 -6.84 19.57 6.70
CA ASP A 118 -7.28 20.90 6.31
C ASP A 118 -7.87 20.89 4.89
N ARG A 119 -7.21 20.19 3.96
CA ARG A 119 -7.71 20.03 2.59
C ARG A 119 -9.06 19.30 2.52
N PHE A 120 -9.32 18.30 3.37
CA PHE A 120 -10.62 17.63 3.41
C PHE A 120 -11.75 18.60 3.77
N ALA A 121 -11.51 19.57 4.65
CA ALA A 121 -12.49 20.59 5.02
C ALA A 121 -12.81 21.55 3.88
N GLU A 122 -11.84 21.89 3.02
CA GLU A 122 -12.00 22.82 1.92
C GLU A 122 -12.76 22.24 0.72
N VAL A 123 -12.72 20.90 0.53
CA VAL A 123 -13.30 20.26 -0.64
C VAL A 123 -14.83 20.21 -0.55
N THR A 124 -15.51 20.79 -1.52
CA THR A 124 -16.99 20.89 -1.59
C THR A 124 -17.63 19.85 -2.51
N THR A 125 -16.85 18.97 -3.15
CA THR A 125 -17.39 17.90 -4.02
C THR A 125 -18.38 17.04 -3.25
N PRO A 126 -19.58 16.75 -3.81
CA PRO A 126 -20.59 15.92 -3.15
C PRO A 126 -20.05 14.54 -2.80
N ARG A 127 -20.19 14.13 -1.55
CA ARG A 127 -19.83 12.82 -1.02
C ARG A 127 -20.73 12.47 0.15
N PHE A 128 -20.91 11.21 0.41
CA PHE A 128 -21.81 10.73 1.47
C PHE A 128 -21.11 9.74 2.39
N TYR A 129 -20.92 8.49 1.93
CA TYR A 129 -20.30 7.44 2.74
C TYR A 129 -18.80 7.61 2.89
N LEU A 130 -18.11 8.08 1.84
CA LEU A 130 -16.67 8.32 1.84
C LEU A 130 -16.30 9.76 2.23
N ASP A 131 -17.14 10.44 2.99
CA ASP A 131 -16.87 11.79 3.49
C ASP A 131 -16.07 11.72 4.79
N LEU A 132 -14.76 11.89 4.71
CA LEU A 132 -13.86 11.84 5.86
C LEU A 132 -14.21 12.90 6.92
N ASN A 133 -14.79 14.05 6.55
CA ASN A 133 -15.21 15.06 7.53
C ASN A 133 -16.31 14.54 8.46
N LYS A 134 -17.22 13.70 7.96
CA LYS A 134 -18.23 13.04 8.81
C LYS A 134 -17.61 12.08 9.81
N TYR A 135 -16.58 11.34 9.38
CA TYR A 135 -15.86 10.42 10.28
C TYR A 135 -15.10 11.21 11.36
N LEU A 136 -14.43 12.30 10.99
CA LEU A 136 -13.71 13.15 11.92
C LEU A 136 -14.65 13.75 12.99
N SER A 137 -15.75 14.39 12.57
CA SER A 137 -16.70 14.99 13.50
C SER A 137 -17.40 13.97 14.41
N SER A 138 -17.65 12.77 13.91
CA SER A 138 -18.22 11.69 14.73
C SER A 138 -17.20 11.15 15.74
N GLN A 139 -15.93 11.05 15.36
CA GLN A 139 -14.85 10.60 16.23
C GLN A 139 -14.63 11.56 17.42
N GLU A 140 -14.77 12.86 17.21
CA GLU A 140 -14.72 13.88 18.30
C GLU A 140 -15.82 13.65 19.35
N GLN A 141 -16.93 13.02 18.95
CA GLN A 141 -18.04 12.64 19.82
C GLN A 141 -17.96 11.18 20.31
N ASN A 142 -16.83 10.50 20.14
CA ASN A 142 -16.65 9.06 20.41
C ASN A 142 -17.70 8.18 19.72
N SER A 143 -18.08 8.53 18.48
CA SER A 143 -19.12 7.88 17.68
C SER A 143 -18.61 7.57 16.27
N THR A 144 -19.47 7.00 15.45
CA THR A 144 -19.25 6.75 14.03
C THR A 144 -20.42 7.28 13.21
N PRO A 145 -20.21 7.80 11.98
CA PRO A 145 -21.29 8.37 11.18
C PRO A 145 -22.27 7.31 10.62
N PHE A 146 -21.87 6.06 10.64
CA PHE A 146 -22.66 4.90 10.17
C PHE A 146 -22.46 3.74 11.14
N THR A 147 -23.36 2.74 11.10
CA THR A 147 -23.27 1.56 11.97
C THR A 147 -21.92 0.85 11.79
N PRO A 148 -21.08 0.76 12.84
CA PRO A 148 -19.77 0.16 12.74
C PRO A 148 -19.84 -1.37 12.79
N ASN A 149 -18.87 -2.03 12.16
CA ASN A 149 -18.64 -3.46 12.35
C ASN A 149 -17.90 -3.71 13.69
N VAL A 150 -18.67 -3.79 14.77
CA VAL A 150 -18.14 -3.92 16.14
C VAL A 150 -17.23 -5.16 16.30
N ALA A 151 -17.58 -6.28 15.64
CA ALA A 151 -16.78 -7.50 15.71
C ALA A 151 -15.37 -7.29 15.13
N LEU A 152 -15.26 -6.61 13.98
CA LEU A 152 -13.95 -6.30 13.37
C LEU A 152 -13.18 -5.26 14.18
N PHE A 153 -13.83 -4.27 14.78
CA PHE A 153 -13.14 -3.33 15.67
C PHE A 153 -12.52 -4.03 16.89
N ARG A 154 -13.23 -5.01 17.46
CA ARG A 154 -12.65 -5.88 18.51
C ARG A 154 -11.46 -6.69 17.99
N GLY A 155 -11.56 -7.20 16.75
CA GLY A 155 -10.45 -7.86 16.07
C GLY A 155 -9.24 -6.95 15.90
N VAL A 156 -9.45 -5.69 15.48
CA VAL A 156 -8.37 -4.68 15.37
C VAL A 156 -7.69 -4.48 16.73
N ASN A 157 -8.47 -4.37 17.82
CA ASN A 157 -7.90 -4.25 19.17
C ASN A 157 -7.06 -5.48 19.53
N ALA A 158 -7.55 -6.69 19.26
CA ALA A 158 -6.78 -7.92 19.49
C ALA A 158 -5.47 -7.95 18.69
N TYR A 159 -5.51 -7.53 17.40
CA TYR A 159 -4.31 -7.40 16.58
C TYR A 159 -3.29 -6.40 17.20
N VAL A 160 -3.77 -5.24 17.65
CA VAL A 160 -2.91 -4.24 18.30
C VAL A 160 -2.23 -4.82 19.55
N GLU A 161 -2.95 -5.58 20.38
CA GLU A 161 -2.37 -6.23 21.56
C GLU A 161 -1.34 -7.31 21.17
N LEU A 162 -1.58 -8.09 20.10
CA LEU A 162 -0.59 -9.02 19.57
C LEU A 162 0.68 -8.31 19.12
N VAL A 163 0.53 -7.21 18.37
CA VAL A 163 1.69 -6.43 17.90
C VAL A 163 2.44 -5.79 19.06
N LYS A 164 1.75 -5.30 20.10
CA LYS A 164 2.40 -4.78 21.31
C LYS A 164 3.20 -5.86 22.05
N HIS A 165 2.65 -7.07 22.14
CA HIS A 165 3.31 -8.21 22.80
C HIS A 165 4.52 -8.71 22.02
N GLU A 166 4.42 -8.91 20.71
CA GLU A 166 5.52 -9.36 19.84
C GLU A 166 6.57 -8.25 19.61
N GLY A 167 6.11 -7.00 19.55
CA GLY A 167 6.88 -5.84 19.11
C GLY A 167 6.82 -5.63 17.61
N LEU A 168 6.44 -4.42 17.14
CA LEU A 168 6.27 -4.10 15.73
C LEU A 168 7.51 -4.48 14.89
N ASN A 169 8.70 -4.17 15.38
CA ASN A 169 9.95 -4.52 14.67
C ASN A 169 10.15 -6.04 14.51
N HIS A 170 9.69 -6.84 15.48
CA HIS A 170 9.76 -8.31 15.37
C HIS A 170 8.73 -8.82 14.35
N VAL A 171 7.51 -8.28 14.35
CA VAL A 171 6.50 -8.59 13.33
C VAL A 171 7.05 -8.32 11.93
N ILE A 172 7.62 -7.13 11.70
CA ILE A 172 8.21 -6.75 10.42
C ILE A 172 9.35 -7.72 10.05
N LYS A 173 10.32 -7.95 10.94
CA LYS A 173 11.44 -8.89 10.71
C LYS A 173 10.96 -10.29 10.37
N ARG A 174 9.92 -10.77 11.03
CA ARG A 174 9.32 -12.09 10.76
C ARG A 174 8.80 -12.17 9.32
N HIS A 175 8.09 -11.14 8.84
CA HIS A 175 7.62 -11.10 7.45
C HIS A 175 8.77 -11.14 6.44
N TYR A 176 9.82 -10.34 6.67
CA TYR A 176 11.02 -10.37 5.81
C TYR A 176 11.75 -11.72 5.86
N SER A 177 11.82 -12.37 7.02
CA SER A 177 12.45 -13.70 7.15
C SER A 177 11.66 -14.76 6.37
N ILE A 178 10.33 -14.76 6.48
CA ILE A 178 9.45 -15.68 5.74
C ILE A 178 9.59 -15.43 4.23
N ARG A 179 9.54 -14.16 3.80
CA ARG A 179 9.78 -13.78 2.39
C ARG A 179 11.11 -14.35 1.89
N ASN A 180 12.20 -14.15 2.63
CA ASN A 180 13.52 -14.58 2.19
C ASN A 180 13.60 -16.11 2.08
N ALA A 181 13.05 -16.83 3.04
CA ALA A 181 12.97 -18.30 3.00
C ALA A 181 12.17 -18.79 1.78
N LEU A 182 10.99 -18.19 1.53
CA LEU A 182 10.15 -18.53 0.37
C LEU A 182 10.89 -18.25 -0.95
N ARG A 183 11.49 -17.07 -1.11
CA ARG A 183 12.23 -16.70 -2.33
C ARG A 183 13.42 -17.63 -2.56
N THR A 184 14.15 -18.03 -1.50
CA THR A 184 15.24 -18.99 -1.60
C THR A 184 14.73 -20.36 -2.04
N ALA A 185 13.63 -20.84 -1.46
CA ALA A 185 13.01 -22.12 -1.85
C ALA A 185 12.55 -22.11 -3.31
N LEU A 186 11.88 -21.05 -3.77
CA LEU A 186 11.44 -20.93 -5.16
C LEU A 186 12.62 -20.92 -6.15
N LYS A 187 13.70 -20.19 -5.82
CA LYS A 187 14.95 -20.20 -6.61
C LYS A 187 15.57 -21.58 -6.68
N SER A 188 15.55 -22.39 -5.58
CA SER A 188 16.08 -23.75 -5.57
C SER A 188 15.26 -24.75 -6.39
N LEU A 189 14.03 -24.38 -6.74
CA LEU A 189 13.15 -25.13 -7.65
C LEU A 189 13.22 -24.62 -9.11
N ASP A 190 14.22 -23.82 -9.44
CA ASP A 190 14.39 -23.17 -10.76
C ASP A 190 13.19 -22.33 -11.20
N LEU A 191 12.39 -21.82 -10.24
CA LEU A 191 11.30 -20.91 -10.53
C LEU A 191 11.82 -19.48 -10.61
N GLU A 192 11.54 -18.81 -11.72
CA GLU A 192 11.94 -17.45 -11.96
C GLU A 192 11.09 -16.47 -11.14
N LEU A 193 11.71 -15.69 -10.25
CA LEU A 193 11.00 -14.66 -9.51
C LEU A 193 10.74 -13.44 -10.41
N LEU A 194 9.53 -12.89 -10.36
CA LEU A 194 9.16 -11.71 -11.15
C LEU A 194 9.94 -10.47 -10.68
N VAL A 195 9.99 -10.24 -9.38
CA VAL A 195 10.82 -9.17 -8.78
C VAL A 195 12.23 -9.72 -8.58
N LYS A 196 13.18 -9.28 -9.40
CA LYS A 196 14.58 -9.77 -9.39
C LYS A 196 15.37 -9.22 -8.20
N ASP A 197 15.22 -7.93 -7.93
CA ASP A 197 15.93 -7.23 -6.86
C ASP A 197 15.22 -7.46 -5.51
N ASP A 198 15.92 -8.11 -4.59
CA ASP A 198 15.40 -8.42 -3.26
C ASP A 198 15.13 -7.16 -2.42
N SER A 199 15.74 -6.00 -2.74
CA SER A 199 15.49 -4.73 -2.06
C SER A 199 14.09 -4.18 -2.33
N TYR A 200 13.53 -4.48 -3.50
CA TYR A 200 12.17 -4.09 -3.91
C TYR A 200 11.16 -5.23 -3.81
N ALA A 201 11.54 -6.36 -3.22
CA ALA A 201 10.61 -7.47 -3.02
C ALA A 201 9.72 -7.24 -1.79
N SER A 202 8.40 -7.33 -1.99
CA SER A 202 7.43 -7.20 -0.89
C SER A 202 7.61 -8.29 0.17
N PRO A 203 7.48 -7.98 1.47
CA PRO A 203 7.49 -8.97 2.53
C PRO A 203 6.18 -9.79 2.62
N THR A 204 5.14 -9.40 1.88
CA THR A 204 3.80 -10.01 1.96
C THR A 204 3.38 -10.73 0.69
N VAL A 205 4.02 -10.44 -0.44
CA VAL A 205 3.69 -11.01 -1.75
C VAL A 205 4.96 -11.44 -2.46
N THR A 206 4.99 -12.66 -2.95
CA THR A 206 6.06 -13.15 -3.83
C THR A 206 5.45 -13.71 -5.10
N SER A 207 5.80 -13.13 -6.24
CA SER A 207 5.37 -13.57 -7.55
C SER A 207 6.50 -14.24 -8.29
N PHE A 208 6.19 -15.32 -9.01
CA PHE A 208 7.12 -16.01 -9.89
C PHE A 208 6.50 -16.17 -11.28
N VAL A 209 7.35 -16.36 -12.29
CA VAL A 209 6.96 -16.50 -13.68
C VAL A 209 7.08 -17.97 -14.05
N PRO A 210 5.99 -18.68 -14.37
CA PRO A 210 6.07 -20.03 -14.89
C PRO A 210 6.71 -20.00 -16.29
N LYS A 211 7.44 -21.04 -16.68
CA LYS A 211 8.13 -21.17 -17.97
C LYS A 211 7.12 -21.13 -19.13
N ASP A 212 5.98 -21.77 -18.92
CA ASP A 212 4.91 -21.84 -19.88
C ASP A 212 3.53 -22.07 -19.20
N LYS A 213 2.49 -22.19 -20.04
CA LYS A 213 1.12 -22.41 -19.56
C LYS A 213 0.90 -23.81 -18.98
N GLU A 214 1.67 -24.81 -19.42
CA GLU A 214 1.59 -26.18 -18.93
C GLU A 214 2.14 -26.25 -17.51
N GLU A 215 3.31 -25.67 -17.25
CA GLU A 215 3.87 -25.55 -15.91
C GLU A 215 2.93 -24.80 -14.97
N LEU A 216 2.34 -23.68 -15.43
CA LEU A 216 1.37 -22.93 -14.63
C LEU A 216 0.17 -23.79 -14.22
N ASN A 217 -0.41 -24.56 -15.16
CA ASN A 217 -1.56 -25.42 -14.89
C ASN A 217 -1.15 -26.58 -13.95
N TYR A 218 -0.01 -27.21 -14.20
CA TYR A 218 0.53 -28.26 -13.32
C TYR A 218 0.70 -27.77 -11.88
N LEU A 219 1.35 -26.62 -11.69
CA LEU A 219 1.56 -26.06 -10.35
C LEU A 219 0.23 -25.72 -9.65
N LYS A 220 -0.73 -25.13 -10.38
CA LYS A 220 -2.06 -24.85 -9.85
C LYS A 220 -2.78 -26.12 -9.38
N ASP A 221 -2.72 -27.19 -10.18
CA ASP A 221 -3.39 -28.46 -9.85
C ASP A 221 -2.72 -29.15 -8.68
N GLN A 222 -1.37 -29.14 -8.60
CA GLN A 222 -0.64 -29.69 -7.46
C GLN A 222 -0.95 -28.95 -6.15
N ILE A 223 -1.00 -27.60 -6.18
CA ILE A 223 -1.33 -26.80 -5.00
C ILE A 223 -2.78 -27.12 -4.57
N LYS A 224 -3.76 -27.07 -5.48
CA LYS A 224 -5.16 -27.35 -5.18
C LYS A 224 -5.42 -28.74 -4.63
N SER A 225 -4.62 -29.72 -5.04
CA SER A 225 -4.79 -31.13 -4.60
C SER A 225 -4.19 -31.42 -3.23
N ARG A 226 -3.30 -30.52 -2.72
CA ARG A 226 -2.57 -30.73 -1.47
C ARG A 226 -3.02 -29.80 -0.34
N PHE A 227 -3.66 -28.67 -0.68
CA PHE A 227 -4.10 -27.61 0.22
C PHE A 227 -5.54 -27.17 -0.07
#